data_f964abfb0d175e616cf91667eb859c83
#
_entry.id   f964abfb0d175e616cf91667eb859c83
#
_cell.length_a   1.000
_cell.length_b   1.000
_cell.length_c   1.000
_cell.angle_alpha   90.00
_cell.angle_beta   90.00
_cell.angle_gamma   90.00
#
_symmetry.space_group_name_H-M   'P 1'
#
loop_
_entity.id
_entity.type
_entity.pdbx_description
1 polymer ?
#
loop_
_entity_poly.entity_id
_entity_poly.type
_entity_poly.pdbx_seq_one_letter_code
_entity_poly.pdbx_strand_id
1 'polypeptide(L)'
;MIDIPDALIATQSKYNGETGRAFLAALPGRAAEFLERWGLRPDGAALHGMCALVLPVVREADGRPAALKLQPVDEETAGEPVALRVWGEAGAGAVELLDHDPATGTMLLERLDSGRPLAGVADEREAVRVLAELLARLSSVPAPAGCGLRRLGDVVARMLEEAPGAVEALSDEAERRLLADCAAAVREVAGEPGDRVLHWDLHYGNVLAGGAADCGAALQDRERGPDREPGRGGWGAVDHRTADDRWVAIDPKPLVGDPGFELLPALVNRFDAAAVRWRFDLMTEALGLDRERERARAWTLGRLLQNGLWAVSDGERRLEPEQVEIARLLLGRG
;
A
#
# COMPACT_ATOMS: atom_id res chain seq x y z
N MET A 1 -2.70 28.78 -11.79
CA MET A 1 -2.51 28.65 -10.32
C MET A 1 -3.03 27.26 -9.98
N ILE A 2 -2.23 26.46 -9.26
CA ILE A 2 -2.65 25.10 -8.86
C ILE A 2 -3.57 25.23 -7.67
N ASP A 3 -4.73 24.61 -7.75
CA ASP A 3 -5.69 24.54 -6.65
C ASP A 3 -5.28 23.41 -5.71
N ILE A 4 -5.10 23.71 -4.41
CA ILE A 4 -4.76 22.72 -3.39
C ILE A 4 -6.08 22.31 -2.73
N PRO A 5 -6.45 20.99 -2.77
CA PRO A 5 -7.70 20.51 -2.17
C PRO A 5 -7.79 20.85 -0.67
N ASP A 6 -8.94 21.36 -0.23
CA ASP A 6 -9.19 21.69 1.18
C ASP A 6 -8.97 20.51 2.13
N ALA A 7 -9.27 19.29 1.66
CA ALA A 7 -9.05 18.08 2.43
C ALA A 7 -7.56 17.83 2.71
N LEU A 8 -6.67 18.11 1.74
CA LEU A 8 -5.22 18.01 1.97
C LEU A 8 -4.76 19.07 2.98
N ILE A 9 -5.29 20.29 2.88
CA ILE A 9 -4.97 21.38 3.84
C ILE A 9 -5.36 20.96 5.25
N ALA A 10 -6.57 20.40 5.42
CA ALA A 10 -7.06 19.93 6.72
C ALA A 10 -6.18 18.81 7.30
N THR A 11 -5.85 17.81 6.47
CA THR A 11 -5.04 16.65 6.89
C THR A 11 -3.63 17.06 7.29
N GLN A 12 -2.95 17.85 6.45
CA GLN A 12 -1.61 18.34 6.74
C GLN A 12 -1.56 19.22 8.00
N SER A 13 -2.58 20.05 8.20
CA SER A 13 -2.67 20.90 9.40
C SER A 13 -2.90 20.07 10.67
N LYS A 14 -3.68 18.99 10.59
CA LYS A 14 -4.02 18.12 11.73
C LYS A 14 -2.84 17.25 12.15
N TYR A 15 -2.18 16.59 11.20
CA TYR A 15 -1.20 15.54 11.51
C TYR A 15 0.25 16.03 11.46
N ASN A 16 0.57 17.06 10.66
CA ASN A 16 1.95 17.51 10.43
C ASN A 16 2.24 18.92 10.95
N GLY A 17 1.29 19.57 11.59
CA GLY A 17 1.49 20.83 12.29
C GLY A 17 2.22 21.92 11.49
N GLU A 18 3.37 22.41 11.98
CA GLU A 18 4.15 23.47 11.33
C GLU A 18 4.82 22.97 10.03
N THR A 19 5.35 21.76 10.02
CA THR A 19 5.96 21.12 8.85
C THR A 19 4.94 20.95 7.72
N GLY A 20 3.72 20.53 8.05
CA GLY A 20 2.61 20.41 7.09
C GLY A 20 2.23 21.77 6.48
N ARG A 21 2.15 22.83 7.30
CA ARG A 21 1.89 24.19 6.80
C ARG A 21 2.99 24.70 5.88
N ALA A 22 4.25 24.47 6.22
CA ALA A 22 5.39 24.84 5.39
C ALA A 22 5.37 24.09 4.04
N PHE A 23 5.04 22.80 4.06
CA PHE A 23 4.87 22.00 2.85
C PHE A 23 3.75 22.57 1.96
N LEU A 24 2.56 22.83 2.51
CA LEU A 24 1.43 23.41 1.78
C LEU A 24 1.78 24.76 1.15
N ALA A 25 2.50 25.61 1.88
CA ALA A 25 2.94 26.91 1.35
C ALA A 25 3.92 26.78 0.18
N ALA A 26 4.76 25.74 0.17
CA ALA A 26 5.73 25.49 -0.89
C ALA A 26 5.11 24.81 -2.14
N LEU A 27 3.95 24.13 -2.01
CA LEU A 27 3.36 23.30 -3.08
C LEU A 27 3.16 24.06 -4.40
N PRO A 28 2.57 25.28 -4.47
CA PRO A 28 2.33 25.96 -5.74
C PRO A 28 3.64 26.25 -6.49
N GLY A 29 4.67 26.71 -5.78
CA GLY A 29 5.98 26.97 -6.37
C GLY A 29 6.67 25.70 -6.84
N ARG A 30 6.68 24.65 -6.01
CA ARG A 30 7.27 23.36 -6.35
C ARG A 30 6.57 22.72 -7.55
N ALA A 31 5.25 22.75 -7.59
CA ALA A 31 4.52 22.22 -8.72
C ALA A 31 4.83 22.98 -10.02
N ALA A 32 4.88 24.33 -9.99
CA ALA A 32 5.26 25.12 -11.16
C ALA A 32 6.68 24.79 -11.64
N GLU A 33 7.64 24.67 -10.72
CA GLU A 33 9.02 24.27 -11.03
C GLU A 33 9.08 22.92 -11.76
N PHE A 34 8.41 21.88 -11.23
CA PHE A 34 8.47 20.54 -11.84
C PHE A 34 7.66 20.42 -13.12
N LEU A 35 6.57 21.16 -13.27
CA LEU A 35 5.86 21.25 -14.55
C LEU A 35 6.78 21.81 -15.64
N GLU A 36 7.51 22.88 -15.37
CA GLU A 36 8.47 23.46 -16.32
C GLU A 36 9.68 22.55 -16.53
N ARG A 37 10.33 22.09 -15.47
CA ARG A 37 11.58 21.30 -15.50
C ARG A 37 11.42 19.96 -16.23
N TRP A 38 10.26 19.30 -16.09
CA TRP A 38 10.00 18.01 -16.73
C TRP A 38 9.13 18.12 -18.00
N GLY A 39 8.83 19.34 -18.48
CA GLY A 39 8.03 19.56 -19.68
C GLY A 39 6.64 18.93 -19.56
N LEU A 40 5.91 19.30 -18.50
CA LEU A 40 4.60 18.74 -18.17
C LEU A 40 3.51 19.81 -18.30
N ARG A 41 2.37 19.40 -18.84
CA ARG A 41 1.16 20.24 -18.92
C ARG A 41 0.08 19.63 -18.02
N PRO A 42 -0.55 20.42 -17.13
CA PRO A 42 -1.69 19.93 -16.33
C PRO A 42 -2.84 19.40 -17.22
N ASP A 43 -3.44 18.29 -16.79
CA ASP A 43 -4.47 17.55 -17.55
C ASP A 43 -5.57 17.02 -16.64
N GLY A 44 -6.16 17.89 -15.84
CA GLY A 44 -7.23 17.58 -14.93
C GLY A 44 -7.14 18.31 -13.60
N ALA A 45 -8.14 18.06 -12.73
CA ALA A 45 -8.16 18.58 -11.38
C ALA A 45 -7.09 17.93 -10.51
N ALA A 46 -6.57 18.66 -9.53
CA ALA A 46 -5.66 18.12 -8.53
C ALA A 46 -6.37 17.05 -7.70
N LEU A 47 -5.66 15.94 -7.45
CA LEU A 47 -6.05 14.86 -6.55
C LEU A 47 -5.17 14.92 -5.30
N HIS A 48 -5.57 14.22 -4.26
CA HIS A 48 -4.77 14.13 -3.04
C HIS A 48 -4.89 12.76 -2.38
N GLY A 49 -3.82 12.32 -1.73
CA GLY A 49 -3.82 11.28 -0.72
C GLY A 49 -3.86 11.88 0.69
N MET A 50 -3.44 11.10 1.70
CA MET A 50 -3.33 11.58 3.08
C MET A 50 -2.34 12.75 3.19
N CYS A 51 -1.17 12.64 2.57
CA CYS A 51 -0.08 13.61 2.68
C CYS A 51 0.42 14.18 1.35
N ALA A 52 -0.05 13.67 0.21
CA ALA A 52 0.46 14.01 -1.10
C ALA A 52 -0.56 14.78 -1.95
N LEU A 53 -0.06 15.75 -2.74
CA LEU A 53 -0.77 16.32 -3.87
C LEU A 53 -0.40 15.54 -5.13
N VAL A 54 -1.39 15.15 -5.93
CA VAL A 54 -1.20 14.45 -7.20
C VAL A 54 -1.83 15.26 -8.32
N LEU A 55 -1.02 15.71 -9.27
CA LEU A 55 -1.49 16.44 -10.43
C LEU A 55 -1.53 15.53 -11.65
N PRO A 56 -2.69 15.30 -12.24
CA PRO A 56 -2.79 14.70 -13.55
C PRO A 56 -2.08 15.60 -14.59
N VAL A 57 -1.16 15.03 -15.37
CA VAL A 57 -0.36 15.76 -16.35
C VAL A 57 -0.24 15.00 -17.66
N VAL A 58 0.16 15.71 -18.72
CA VAL A 58 0.60 15.14 -20.00
C VAL A 58 2.04 15.59 -20.24
N ARG A 59 2.90 14.66 -20.62
CA ARG A 59 4.27 14.92 -21.00
C ARG A 59 4.30 15.62 -22.38
N GLU A 60 4.93 16.77 -22.48
CA GLU A 60 4.97 17.53 -23.74
C GLU A 60 5.80 16.84 -24.83
N ALA A 61 6.80 16.04 -24.42
CA ALA A 61 7.73 15.38 -25.34
C ALA A 61 7.07 14.31 -26.20
N ASP A 62 6.08 13.56 -25.67
CA ASP A 62 5.48 12.39 -26.34
C ASP A 62 3.94 12.34 -26.22
N GLY A 63 3.33 13.30 -25.55
CA GLY A 63 1.89 13.38 -25.35
C GLY A 63 1.33 12.32 -24.38
N ARG A 64 2.18 11.56 -23.69
CA ARG A 64 1.73 10.50 -22.77
C ARG A 64 1.19 11.07 -21.46
N PRO A 65 0.05 10.53 -20.96
CA PRO A 65 -0.46 10.89 -19.65
C PRO A 65 0.47 10.38 -18.53
N ALA A 66 0.59 11.18 -17.47
CA ALA A 66 1.37 10.87 -16.28
C ALA A 66 0.72 11.51 -15.04
N ALA A 67 1.22 11.22 -13.86
CA ALA A 67 0.81 11.81 -12.59
C ALA A 67 2.05 12.39 -11.88
N LEU A 68 2.01 13.69 -11.61
CA LEU A 68 3.05 14.38 -10.83
C LEU A 68 2.65 14.31 -9.34
N LYS A 69 3.39 13.56 -8.53
CA LYS A 69 3.18 13.39 -7.10
C LYS A 69 4.15 14.28 -6.31
N LEU A 70 3.60 15.14 -5.45
CA LEU A 70 4.35 15.99 -4.54
C LEU A 70 3.98 15.62 -3.10
N GLN A 71 4.96 15.21 -2.29
CA GLN A 71 4.74 14.79 -0.90
C GLN A 71 5.88 15.30 -0.01
N PRO A 72 5.67 15.38 1.32
CA PRO A 72 6.77 15.54 2.26
C PRO A 72 7.71 14.32 2.18
N VAL A 73 8.99 14.55 2.45
CA VAL A 73 9.97 13.47 2.61
C VAL A 73 10.16 13.25 4.10
N ASP A 74 9.82 12.07 4.55
CA ASP A 74 9.97 11.59 5.93
C ASP A 74 10.48 10.15 5.96
N GLU A 75 10.54 9.55 7.14
CA GLU A 75 11.01 8.17 7.32
C GLU A 75 10.17 7.14 6.53
N GLU A 76 8.87 7.40 6.31
CA GLU A 76 7.97 6.48 5.62
C GLU A 76 8.00 6.66 4.11
N THR A 77 8.08 7.90 3.65
CA THR A 77 7.96 8.24 2.23
C THR A 77 9.29 8.20 1.48
N ALA A 78 10.42 8.39 2.17
CA ALA A 78 11.75 8.43 1.55
C ALA A 78 12.11 7.14 0.78
N GLY A 79 11.56 6.00 1.20
CA GLY A 79 11.79 4.70 0.57
C GLY A 79 10.96 4.43 -0.68
N GLU A 80 9.87 5.19 -0.92
CA GLU A 80 8.93 4.94 -2.00
C GLU A 80 9.59 4.81 -3.39
N PRO A 81 10.43 5.75 -3.86
CA PRO A 81 11.03 5.64 -5.18
C PRO A 81 11.99 4.45 -5.33
N VAL A 82 12.58 3.98 -4.22
CA VAL A 82 13.43 2.78 -4.22
C VAL A 82 12.57 1.54 -4.44
N ALA A 83 11.50 1.39 -3.67
CA ALA A 83 10.60 0.25 -3.78
C ALA A 83 9.90 0.19 -5.15
N LEU A 84 9.44 1.34 -5.68
CA LEU A 84 8.81 1.40 -7.00
C LEU A 84 9.77 0.94 -8.11
N ARG A 85 11.06 1.30 -8.05
CA ARG A 85 12.06 0.78 -9.01
C ARG A 85 12.26 -0.73 -8.89
N VAL A 86 12.42 -1.22 -7.66
CA VAL A 86 12.63 -2.65 -7.39
C VAL A 86 11.44 -3.49 -7.88
N TRP A 87 10.22 -3.04 -7.60
CA TRP A 87 9.01 -3.71 -8.08
C TRP A 87 8.79 -3.55 -9.59
N GLY A 88 9.15 -2.39 -10.16
CA GLY A 88 9.09 -2.15 -11.60
C GLY A 88 10.00 -3.09 -12.38
N GLU A 89 11.25 -3.25 -11.94
CA GLU A 89 12.22 -4.21 -12.52
C GLU A 89 11.72 -5.67 -12.44
N ALA A 90 11.00 -6.00 -11.37
CA ALA A 90 10.43 -7.33 -11.16
C ALA A 90 9.06 -7.53 -11.84
N GLY A 91 8.43 -6.49 -12.38
CA GLY A 91 7.06 -6.55 -12.91
C GLY A 91 6.01 -6.92 -11.85
N ALA A 92 6.22 -6.50 -10.59
CA ALA A 92 5.42 -6.97 -9.45
C ALA A 92 4.03 -6.33 -9.33
N GLY A 93 3.72 -5.30 -10.13
CA GLY A 93 2.38 -4.69 -10.17
C GLY A 93 2.23 -3.42 -9.32
N ALA A 94 3.34 -2.77 -8.97
CA ALA A 94 3.32 -1.39 -8.45
C ALA A 94 3.27 -0.38 -9.59
N VAL A 95 2.85 0.85 -9.28
CA VAL A 95 2.85 1.99 -10.20
C VAL A 95 4.25 2.25 -10.74
N GLU A 96 4.35 2.50 -12.05
CA GLU A 96 5.65 2.78 -12.70
C GLU A 96 6.18 4.15 -12.29
N LEU A 97 7.42 4.20 -11.82
CA LEU A 97 8.16 5.42 -11.55
C LEU A 97 8.86 5.87 -12.83
N LEU A 98 8.38 6.97 -13.41
CA LEU A 98 8.91 7.54 -14.66
C LEU A 98 10.10 8.46 -14.41
N ASP A 99 10.03 9.28 -13.35
CA ASP A 99 11.10 10.18 -12.93
C ASP A 99 11.01 10.50 -11.42
N HIS A 100 12.11 10.96 -10.82
CA HIS A 100 12.17 11.26 -9.40
C HIS A 100 13.24 12.30 -9.10
N ASP A 101 12.88 13.30 -8.29
CA ASP A 101 13.83 14.25 -7.71
C ASP A 101 14.11 13.88 -6.25
N PRO A 102 15.32 13.37 -5.93
CA PRO A 102 15.65 12.95 -4.56
C PRO A 102 15.75 14.12 -3.57
N ALA A 103 15.95 15.35 -4.03
CA ALA A 103 16.08 16.51 -3.15
C ALA A 103 14.73 16.94 -2.57
N THR A 104 13.65 16.76 -3.32
CA THR A 104 12.30 17.18 -2.93
C THR A 104 11.34 16.03 -2.69
N GLY A 105 11.71 14.80 -3.09
CA GLY A 105 10.81 13.65 -3.08
C GLY A 105 9.71 13.71 -4.13
N THR A 106 9.79 14.65 -5.08
CA THR A 106 8.82 14.76 -6.17
C THR A 106 8.99 13.61 -7.15
N MET A 107 7.88 12.99 -7.56
CA MET A 107 7.87 11.85 -8.47
C MET A 107 6.97 12.10 -9.67
N LEU A 108 7.38 11.60 -10.82
CA LEU A 108 6.53 11.43 -11.99
C LEU A 108 6.19 9.93 -12.11
N LEU A 109 4.92 9.63 -12.10
CA LEU A 109 4.39 8.26 -12.11
C LEU A 109 3.56 8.01 -13.37
N GLU A 110 3.37 6.75 -13.75
CA GLU A 110 2.36 6.41 -14.76
C GLU A 110 0.97 6.90 -14.32
N ARG A 111 0.13 7.21 -15.31
CA ARG A 111 -1.26 7.64 -15.07
C ARG A 111 -2.16 6.42 -14.96
N LEU A 112 -2.76 6.24 -13.80
CA LEU A 112 -3.78 5.21 -13.55
C LEU A 112 -5.19 5.81 -13.58
N ASP A 113 -6.20 4.96 -13.63
CA ASP A 113 -7.61 5.38 -13.56
C ASP A 113 -8.02 5.63 -12.10
N SER A 114 -7.92 6.88 -11.67
CA SER A 114 -8.32 7.30 -10.31
C SER A 114 -9.83 7.17 -10.04
N GLY A 115 -10.65 7.02 -11.08
CA GLY A 115 -12.09 6.76 -10.98
C GLY A 115 -12.43 5.30 -10.70
N ARG A 116 -11.45 4.39 -10.80
CA ARG A 116 -11.63 2.95 -10.60
C ARG A 116 -10.70 2.38 -9.50
N PRO A 117 -10.89 2.76 -8.24
CA PRO A 117 -10.18 2.14 -7.12
C PRO A 117 -10.76 0.74 -6.83
N LEU A 118 -9.94 -0.16 -6.29
CA LEU A 118 -10.41 -1.47 -5.81
C LEU A 118 -11.51 -1.33 -4.75
N ALA A 119 -11.50 -0.24 -4.01
CA ALA A 119 -12.58 0.14 -3.09
C ALA A 119 -13.95 0.28 -3.78
N GLY A 120 -14.02 0.46 -5.10
CA GLY A 120 -15.25 0.51 -5.90
C GLY A 120 -15.79 -0.86 -6.30
N VAL A 121 -15.03 -1.95 -6.18
CA VAL A 121 -15.47 -3.31 -6.51
C VAL A 121 -16.48 -3.78 -5.48
N ALA A 122 -17.71 -4.10 -5.92
CA ALA A 122 -18.81 -4.43 -5.02
C ALA A 122 -18.69 -5.86 -4.43
N ASP A 123 -18.15 -6.81 -5.20
CA ASP A 123 -17.92 -8.17 -4.73
C ASP A 123 -16.70 -8.21 -3.80
N GLU A 124 -16.96 -8.49 -2.53
CA GLU A 124 -15.92 -8.52 -1.49
C GLU A 124 -14.91 -9.64 -1.71
N ARG A 125 -15.35 -10.81 -2.20
CA ARG A 125 -14.44 -11.93 -2.46
C ARG A 125 -13.51 -11.62 -3.64
N GLU A 126 -14.04 -10.94 -4.64
CA GLU A 126 -13.25 -10.44 -5.77
C GLU A 126 -12.22 -9.41 -5.30
N ALA A 127 -12.64 -8.41 -4.52
CA ALA A 127 -11.75 -7.38 -4.01
C ALA A 127 -10.62 -7.96 -3.16
N VAL A 128 -10.91 -8.88 -2.24
CA VAL A 128 -9.89 -9.55 -1.42
C VAL A 128 -8.95 -10.40 -2.27
N ARG A 129 -9.47 -11.12 -3.29
CA ARG A 129 -8.63 -11.92 -4.18
C ARG A 129 -7.65 -11.08 -4.99
N VAL A 130 -8.13 -9.97 -5.58
CA VAL A 130 -7.27 -9.01 -6.29
C VAL A 130 -6.18 -8.48 -5.37
N LEU A 131 -6.55 -8.05 -4.15
CA LEU A 131 -5.60 -7.55 -3.17
C LEU A 131 -4.55 -8.62 -2.80
N ALA A 132 -4.99 -9.86 -2.53
CA ALA A 132 -4.12 -10.97 -2.17
C ALA A 132 -3.13 -11.33 -3.29
N GLU A 133 -3.62 -11.42 -4.55
CA GLU A 133 -2.78 -11.71 -5.70
C GLU A 133 -1.75 -10.61 -5.96
N LEU A 134 -2.15 -9.34 -5.78
CA LEU A 134 -1.24 -8.21 -5.94
C LEU A 134 -0.19 -8.21 -4.83
N LEU A 135 -0.61 -8.39 -3.58
CA LEU A 135 0.28 -8.44 -2.44
C LEU A 135 1.27 -9.62 -2.55
N ALA A 136 0.83 -10.78 -3.01
CA ALA A 136 1.69 -11.93 -3.25
C ALA A 136 2.82 -11.63 -4.26
N ARG A 137 2.51 -10.90 -5.34
CA ARG A 137 3.52 -10.47 -6.31
C ARG A 137 4.50 -9.45 -5.72
N LEU A 138 4.01 -8.43 -5.02
CA LEU A 138 4.85 -7.40 -4.40
C LEU A 138 5.79 -8.00 -3.36
N SER A 139 5.26 -8.80 -2.44
CA SER A 139 6.03 -9.42 -1.35
C SER A 139 6.85 -10.64 -1.77
N SER A 140 6.74 -11.11 -3.02
CA SER A 140 7.66 -12.12 -3.56
C SER A 140 9.05 -11.56 -3.86
N VAL A 141 9.19 -10.23 -3.98
CA VAL A 141 10.43 -9.57 -4.40
C VAL A 141 11.38 -9.44 -3.22
N PRO A 142 12.58 -10.06 -3.28
CA PRO A 142 13.59 -9.89 -2.25
C PRO A 142 14.15 -8.48 -2.27
N ALA A 143 14.45 -7.94 -1.10
CA ALA A 143 15.07 -6.63 -0.99
C ALA A 143 16.54 -6.69 -1.45
N PRO A 144 16.96 -5.81 -2.38
CA PRO A 144 18.37 -5.72 -2.76
C PRO A 144 19.26 -5.36 -1.56
N ALA A 145 20.44 -5.95 -1.51
CA ALA A 145 21.40 -5.64 -0.46
C ALA A 145 21.74 -4.14 -0.46
N GLY A 146 21.67 -3.50 0.70
CA GLY A 146 21.98 -2.07 0.83
C GLY A 146 20.98 -1.12 0.15
N CYS A 147 19.74 -1.54 -0.11
CA CYS A 147 18.73 -0.74 -0.78
C CYS A 147 18.29 0.53 0.00
N GLY A 148 18.68 0.68 1.27
CA GLY A 148 18.37 1.86 2.09
C GLY A 148 16.93 1.92 2.62
N LEU A 149 16.12 0.88 2.40
CA LEU A 149 14.78 0.79 2.99
C LEU A 149 14.85 0.49 4.49
N ARG A 150 13.89 1.00 5.24
CA ARG A 150 13.68 0.66 6.66
C ARG A 150 13.55 -0.86 6.82
N ARG A 151 13.89 -1.36 7.99
CA ARG A 151 13.80 -2.79 8.29
C ARG A 151 12.72 -3.07 9.32
N LEU A 152 11.91 -4.09 9.08
CA LEU A 152 10.89 -4.52 10.03
C LEU A 152 11.49 -4.88 11.39
N GLY A 153 12.69 -5.46 11.43
CA GLY A 153 13.38 -5.76 12.67
C GLY A 153 13.62 -4.53 13.57
N ASP A 154 14.02 -3.39 12.96
CA ASP A 154 14.25 -2.15 13.71
C ASP A 154 12.92 -1.53 14.19
N VAL A 155 11.88 -1.61 13.35
CA VAL A 155 10.52 -1.17 13.70
C VAL A 155 9.99 -1.97 14.89
N VAL A 156 10.11 -3.30 14.83
CA VAL A 156 9.64 -4.21 15.89
C VAL A 156 10.42 -4.03 17.18
N ALA A 157 11.73 -3.79 17.13
CA ALA A 157 12.52 -3.52 18.33
C ALA A 157 11.95 -2.30 19.07
N ARG A 158 11.69 -1.19 18.37
CA ARG A 158 11.05 0.01 18.96
C ARG A 158 9.65 -0.29 19.49
N MET A 159 8.83 -1.01 18.74
CA MET A 159 7.48 -1.40 19.18
C MET A 159 7.51 -2.19 20.49
N LEU A 160 8.44 -3.12 20.64
CA LEU A 160 8.56 -3.93 21.85
C LEU A 160 9.10 -3.14 23.07
N GLU A 161 9.89 -2.09 22.84
CA GLU A 161 10.33 -1.15 23.87
C GLU A 161 9.17 -0.24 24.33
N GLU A 162 8.32 0.20 23.43
CA GLU A 162 7.18 1.10 23.68
C GLU A 162 5.95 0.36 24.26
N ALA A 163 5.78 -0.92 23.95
CA ALA A 163 4.59 -1.70 24.29
C ALA A 163 4.21 -1.68 25.78
N PRO A 164 5.13 -1.80 26.76
CA PRO A 164 4.77 -1.76 28.18
C PRO A 164 4.08 -0.43 28.57
N GLY A 165 4.63 0.70 28.13
CA GLY A 165 4.06 2.02 28.42
C GLY A 165 2.68 2.21 27.77
N ALA A 166 2.51 1.73 26.54
CA ALA A 166 1.24 1.80 25.86
C ALA A 166 0.16 0.90 26.52
N VAL A 167 0.54 -0.29 26.97
CA VAL A 167 -0.36 -1.17 27.75
C VAL A 167 -0.85 -0.47 29.02
N GLU A 168 0.02 0.18 29.75
CA GLU A 168 -0.34 0.91 30.97
C GLU A 168 -1.25 2.13 30.71
N ALA A 169 -1.09 2.78 29.56
CA ALA A 169 -1.87 3.95 29.18
C ALA A 169 -3.33 3.64 28.82
N LEU A 170 -3.63 2.41 28.37
CA LEU A 170 -5.00 2.02 28.05
C LEU A 170 -5.89 1.97 29.30
N SER A 171 -7.15 2.37 29.16
CA SER A 171 -8.11 2.41 30.26
C SER A 171 -8.79 1.07 30.54
N ASP A 172 -8.90 0.20 29.52
CA ASP A 172 -9.62 -1.07 29.58
C ASP A 172 -8.67 -2.25 29.82
N GLU A 173 -8.98 -3.06 30.83
CA GLU A 173 -8.15 -4.20 31.23
C GLU A 173 -8.09 -5.32 30.18
N ALA A 174 -9.19 -5.54 29.43
CA ALA A 174 -9.20 -6.54 28.37
C ALA A 174 -8.35 -6.08 27.17
N GLU A 175 -8.38 -4.80 26.84
CA GLU A 175 -7.52 -4.22 25.78
C GLU A 175 -6.05 -4.21 26.17
N ARG A 176 -5.71 -3.94 27.46
CA ARG A 176 -4.34 -4.06 27.98
C ARG A 176 -3.79 -5.47 27.76
N ARG A 177 -4.58 -6.49 28.16
CA ARG A 177 -4.21 -7.89 27.93
C ARG A 177 -4.03 -8.20 26.47
N LEU A 178 -4.95 -7.73 25.64
CA LEU A 178 -4.91 -7.95 24.19
C LEU A 178 -3.65 -7.36 23.56
N LEU A 179 -3.31 -6.11 23.91
CA LEU A 179 -2.12 -5.44 23.39
C LEU A 179 -0.83 -6.14 23.87
N ALA A 180 -0.81 -6.59 25.14
CA ALA A 180 0.29 -7.39 25.67
C ALA A 180 0.45 -8.75 24.97
N ASP A 181 -0.66 -9.42 24.62
CA ASP A 181 -0.64 -10.67 23.85
C ASP A 181 -0.15 -10.45 22.42
N CYS A 182 -0.51 -9.34 21.77
CA CYS A 182 0.05 -8.95 20.48
C CYS A 182 1.57 -8.74 20.57
N ALA A 183 2.05 -8.06 21.62
CA ALA A 183 3.49 -7.89 21.85
C ALA A 183 4.20 -9.21 22.15
N ALA A 184 3.55 -10.16 22.84
CA ALA A 184 4.12 -11.47 23.09
C ALA A 184 4.24 -12.28 21.79
N ALA A 185 3.18 -12.28 20.96
CA ALA A 185 3.17 -12.99 19.67
C ALA A 185 4.27 -12.51 18.74
N VAL A 186 4.45 -11.19 18.58
CA VAL A 186 5.48 -10.65 17.69
C VAL A 186 6.89 -10.92 18.23
N ARG A 187 7.07 -10.97 19.55
CA ARG A 187 8.37 -11.28 20.17
C ARG A 187 8.88 -12.67 19.80
N GLU A 188 7.98 -13.62 19.59
CA GLU A 188 8.33 -15.00 19.17
C GLU A 188 8.93 -15.06 17.78
N VAL A 189 8.55 -14.13 16.88
CA VAL A 189 8.98 -14.11 15.48
C VAL A 189 9.98 -12.99 15.16
N ALA A 190 10.23 -12.07 16.08
CA ALA A 190 11.08 -10.89 15.87
C ALA A 190 12.53 -11.22 15.50
N GLY A 191 13.03 -12.41 15.87
CA GLY A 191 14.39 -12.87 15.52
C GLY A 191 14.61 -13.13 14.02
N GLU A 192 13.53 -13.29 13.26
CA GLU A 192 13.56 -13.55 11.82
C GLU A 192 12.61 -12.59 11.08
N PRO A 193 12.94 -11.30 10.97
CA PRO A 193 12.01 -10.28 10.46
C PRO A 193 11.75 -10.35 8.94
N GLY A 194 12.42 -11.27 8.22
CA GLY A 194 12.26 -11.41 6.77
C GLY A 194 13.13 -10.47 5.93
N ASP A 195 13.07 -10.66 4.62
CA ASP A 195 13.94 -9.99 3.64
C ASP A 195 13.20 -9.52 2.37
N ARG A 196 11.87 -9.46 2.40
CA ARG A 196 11.04 -9.04 1.27
C ARG A 196 10.80 -7.54 1.28
N VAL A 197 10.59 -6.96 0.09
CA VAL A 197 10.11 -5.59 -0.01
C VAL A 197 8.62 -5.59 0.28
N LEU A 198 8.22 -4.90 1.34
CA LEU A 198 6.83 -4.79 1.79
C LEU A 198 6.26 -3.44 1.40
N HIS A 199 4.96 -3.42 1.08
CA HIS A 199 4.22 -2.20 0.78
C HIS A 199 3.82 -1.44 2.05
N TRP A 200 3.51 -2.17 3.10
CA TRP A 200 3.08 -1.76 4.44
C TRP A 200 1.71 -1.07 4.53
N ASP A 201 1.20 -0.52 3.46
CA ASP A 201 -0.07 0.23 3.46
C ASP A 201 -0.99 -0.19 2.29
N LEU A 202 -0.98 -1.48 1.91
CA LEU A 202 -1.79 -1.97 0.80
C LEU A 202 -3.24 -2.23 1.24
N HIS A 203 -4.08 -1.23 1.12
CA HIS A 203 -5.54 -1.31 1.31
C HIS A 203 -6.27 -1.03 0.00
N TYR A 204 -7.59 -1.21 -0.04
CA TYR A 204 -8.40 -1.06 -1.27
C TYR A 204 -8.29 0.34 -1.93
N GLY A 205 -8.04 1.38 -1.14
CA GLY A 205 -7.83 2.74 -1.66
C GLY A 205 -6.48 2.93 -2.36
N ASN A 206 -5.49 2.07 -2.03
CA ASN A 206 -4.15 2.09 -2.62
C ASN A 206 -3.97 1.09 -3.76
N VAL A 207 -5.09 0.65 -4.37
CA VAL A 207 -5.09 -0.19 -5.56
C VAL A 207 -6.02 0.43 -6.59
N LEU A 208 -5.48 0.80 -7.76
CA LEU A 208 -6.21 1.41 -8.86
C LEU A 208 -6.17 0.51 -10.10
N ALA A 209 -7.17 0.64 -10.95
CA ALA A 209 -7.14 0.01 -12.27
C ALA A 209 -6.07 0.68 -13.15
N GLY A 210 -5.43 -0.09 -14.03
CA GLY A 210 -4.53 0.42 -15.06
C GLY A 210 -5.25 1.46 -15.94
N GLY A 211 -4.51 2.46 -16.41
CA GLY A 211 -5.05 3.50 -17.28
C GLY A 211 -5.30 2.99 -18.70
N ALA A 212 -6.24 3.60 -19.41
CA ALA A 212 -6.60 3.27 -20.81
C ALA A 212 -5.45 3.43 -21.84
N ALA A 213 -4.31 4.02 -21.42
CA ALA A 213 -3.16 4.21 -22.29
C ALA A 213 -2.45 2.92 -22.70
N ASP A 214 -2.63 1.81 -21.97
CA ASP A 214 -2.01 0.52 -22.29
C ASP A 214 -2.78 -0.29 -23.35
N CYS A 215 -4.02 0.10 -23.70
CA CYS A 215 -4.82 -0.60 -24.72
C CYS A 215 -4.28 -0.42 -26.17
N GLY A 216 -3.50 0.63 -26.42
CA GLY A 216 -3.01 0.92 -27.77
C GLY A 216 -1.86 0.02 -28.25
N ALA A 217 -1.01 -0.46 -27.35
CA ALA A 217 0.16 -1.29 -27.71
C ALA A 217 -0.22 -2.77 -27.90
N ALA A 218 -1.20 -3.27 -27.14
CA ALA A 218 -1.63 -4.67 -27.24
C ALA A 218 -2.50 -4.98 -28.45
N LEU A 219 -3.13 -3.96 -29.07
CA LEU A 219 -3.98 -4.14 -30.27
C LEU A 219 -3.18 -4.16 -31.58
N GLN A 220 -2.00 -3.55 -31.63
CA GLN A 220 -1.17 -3.54 -32.85
C GLN A 220 -0.48 -4.87 -33.13
N ASP A 221 -0.27 -5.73 -32.10
CA ASP A 221 0.32 -7.07 -32.30
C ASP A 221 -0.70 -8.16 -32.66
N ARG A 222 -2.01 -7.88 -32.57
CA ARG A 222 -3.07 -8.86 -32.91
C ARG A 222 -3.50 -8.88 -34.38
N GLU A 223 -3.07 -7.91 -35.19
CA GLU A 223 -3.42 -7.89 -36.64
C GLU A 223 -2.47 -8.69 -37.57
N ARG A 224 -1.47 -9.39 -37.01
CA ARG A 224 -0.55 -10.21 -37.82
C ARG A 224 -0.47 -11.65 -37.33
N GLY A 225 -1.33 -12.49 -37.87
CA GLY A 225 -1.13 -13.94 -37.80
C GLY A 225 -2.33 -14.78 -38.27
N PRO A 226 -2.09 -15.80 -39.08
CA PRO A 226 -3.12 -16.46 -39.86
C PRO A 226 -3.82 -17.62 -39.14
N ASP A 227 -5.02 -17.86 -39.60
CA ASP A 227 -5.87 -19.07 -39.52
C ASP A 227 -5.33 -20.29 -38.73
N ARG A 228 -6.00 -20.63 -37.64
CA ARG A 228 -6.02 -21.97 -37.07
C ARG A 228 -7.43 -22.38 -36.69
N GLU A 229 -7.85 -23.52 -37.24
CA GLU A 229 -9.12 -24.20 -37.01
C GLU A 229 -9.33 -24.66 -35.55
N PRO A 230 -10.60 -24.86 -35.11
CA PRO A 230 -10.92 -25.22 -33.75
C PRO A 230 -10.74 -26.72 -33.48
N GLY A 231 -9.74 -27.06 -32.65
CA GLY A 231 -9.55 -28.39 -32.09
C GLY A 231 -10.29 -28.57 -30.76
N ARG A 232 -11.04 -29.67 -30.63
CA ARG A 232 -11.82 -30.07 -29.45
C ARG A 232 -10.95 -30.41 -28.24
N GLY A 233 -11.38 -30.02 -27.06
CA GLY A 233 -11.18 -30.76 -25.81
C GLY A 233 -10.27 -30.08 -24.79
N GLY A 234 -10.82 -29.75 -23.65
CA GLY A 234 -10.08 -29.42 -22.43
C GLY A 234 -10.73 -28.26 -21.66
N TRP A 235 -11.28 -28.54 -20.51
CA TRP A 235 -11.74 -27.52 -19.56
C TRP A 235 -10.53 -26.73 -19.03
N GLY A 236 -10.09 -25.75 -19.77
CA GLY A 236 -9.17 -24.73 -19.33
C GLY A 236 -9.97 -23.54 -18.86
N ALA A 237 -9.67 -23.03 -17.67
CA ALA A 237 -10.20 -21.78 -17.17
C ALA A 237 -10.03 -20.71 -18.26
N VAL A 238 -11.13 -20.17 -18.74
CA VAL A 238 -11.12 -19.06 -19.69
C VAL A 238 -10.66 -17.84 -18.93
N ASP A 239 -9.43 -17.42 -19.17
CA ASP A 239 -8.89 -16.15 -18.66
C ASP A 239 -9.61 -15.01 -19.41
N HIS A 240 -10.71 -14.55 -18.82
CA HIS A 240 -11.48 -13.41 -19.29
C HIS A 240 -10.86 -12.06 -18.89
N ARG A 241 -9.58 -12.02 -18.55
CA ARG A 241 -8.88 -10.76 -18.31
C ARG A 241 -8.72 -10.02 -19.62
N THR A 242 -9.57 -9.05 -19.83
CA THR A 242 -9.33 -8.01 -20.84
C THR A 242 -8.15 -7.15 -20.35
N ALA A 243 -7.44 -6.49 -21.25
CA ALA A 243 -6.34 -5.57 -20.91
C ALA A 243 -6.76 -4.44 -19.93
N ASP A 244 -8.07 -4.29 -19.70
CA ASP A 244 -8.71 -3.34 -18.79
C ASP A 244 -8.67 -3.74 -17.30
N ASP A 245 -8.24 -4.98 -16.97
CA ASP A 245 -8.32 -5.52 -15.60
C ASP A 245 -6.98 -5.58 -14.86
N ARG A 246 -5.98 -4.78 -15.28
CA ARG A 246 -4.72 -4.66 -14.54
C ARG A 246 -4.93 -3.83 -13.28
N TRP A 247 -4.81 -4.44 -12.10
CA TRP A 247 -4.78 -3.75 -10.82
C TRP A 247 -3.36 -3.41 -10.41
N VAL A 248 -3.14 -2.19 -9.93
CA VAL A 248 -1.82 -1.59 -9.67
C VAL A 248 -1.79 -1.00 -8.27
N ALA A 249 -0.75 -1.32 -7.51
CA ALA A 249 -0.51 -0.77 -6.17
C ALA A 249 0.12 0.63 -6.26
N ILE A 250 -0.35 1.54 -5.41
CA ILE A 250 0.14 2.92 -5.30
C ILE A 250 0.44 3.28 -3.84
N ASP A 251 1.19 4.35 -3.64
CA ASP A 251 1.44 4.99 -2.32
C ASP A 251 2.05 4.07 -1.25
N PRO A 252 3.11 3.31 -1.55
CA PRO A 252 3.75 2.46 -0.57
C PRO A 252 4.46 3.26 0.52
N LYS A 253 4.54 2.66 1.72
CA LYS A 253 5.37 3.09 2.86
C LYS A 253 6.46 2.04 3.12
N PRO A 254 7.38 1.79 2.16
CA PRO A 254 8.07 0.53 2.05
C PRO A 254 9.04 0.26 3.19
N LEU A 255 9.15 -1.01 3.51
CA LEU A 255 10.18 -1.55 4.40
C LEU A 255 10.60 -2.96 3.98
N VAL A 256 11.69 -3.45 4.55
CA VAL A 256 12.16 -4.82 4.33
C VAL A 256 11.68 -5.69 5.48
N GLY A 257 10.94 -6.77 5.18
CA GLY A 257 10.39 -7.60 6.24
C GLY A 257 9.72 -8.89 5.80
N ASP A 258 8.93 -9.43 6.72
CA ASP A 258 8.14 -10.65 6.54
C ASP A 258 6.75 -10.33 5.96
N PRO A 259 6.30 -11.01 4.90
CA PRO A 259 5.00 -10.79 4.28
C PRO A 259 3.80 -10.93 5.22
N GLY A 260 3.90 -11.68 6.30
CA GLY A 260 2.84 -11.81 7.30
C GLY A 260 2.47 -10.48 7.98
N PHE A 261 3.36 -9.48 7.93
CA PHE A 261 3.10 -8.13 8.45
C PHE A 261 2.13 -7.32 7.57
N GLU A 262 1.90 -7.75 6.33
CA GLU A 262 1.07 -7.07 5.32
C GLU A 262 -0.43 -7.45 5.36
N LEU A 263 -0.83 -8.45 6.17
CA LEU A 263 -2.17 -9.04 6.04
C LEU A 263 -3.28 -8.19 6.67
N LEU A 264 -2.95 -7.35 7.65
CA LEU A 264 -3.96 -6.60 8.42
C LEU A 264 -4.84 -5.68 7.58
N PRO A 265 -4.34 -4.91 6.59
CA PRO A 265 -5.19 -4.03 5.78
C PRO A 265 -6.35 -4.77 5.10
N ALA A 266 -6.14 -6.00 4.62
CA ALA A 266 -7.20 -6.82 4.03
C ALA A 266 -8.29 -7.23 5.05
N LEU A 267 -7.94 -7.33 6.33
CA LEU A 267 -8.88 -7.69 7.40
C LEU A 267 -9.69 -6.49 7.87
N VAL A 268 -9.12 -5.29 7.79
CA VAL A 268 -9.76 -4.03 8.21
C VAL A 268 -10.65 -3.46 7.10
N ASN A 269 -10.28 -3.61 5.83
CA ASN A 269 -11.09 -3.10 4.71
C ASN A 269 -12.52 -3.62 4.77
N ARG A 270 -13.50 -2.72 4.81
CA ARG A 270 -14.93 -3.07 4.94
C ARG A 270 -15.12 -4.14 6.02
N PHE A 271 -14.72 -3.82 7.24
CA PHE A 271 -14.67 -4.77 8.35
C PHE A 271 -15.97 -5.57 8.50
N ASP A 272 -15.81 -6.88 8.59
CA ASP A 272 -16.82 -7.86 8.92
C ASP A 272 -16.18 -8.98 9.76
N ALA A 273 -16.57 -9.10 11.01
CA ALA A 273 -16.03 -10.10 11.94
C ALA A 273 -16.16 -11.53 11.40
N ALA A 274 -17.28 -11.85 10.71
CA ALA A 274 -17.49 -13.16 10.11
C ALA A 274 -16.53 -13.43 8.93
N ALA A 275 -16.00 -12.38 8.32
CA ALA A 275 -15.11 -12.47 7.18
C ALA A 275 -13.61 -12.60 7.57
N VAL A 276 -13.21 -12.23 8.79
CA VAL A 276 -11.80 -12.19 9.20
C VAL A 276 -11.08 -13.51 8.93
N ARG A 277 -11.68 -14.65 9.30
CA ARG A 277 -11.04 -15.96 9.14
C ARG A 277 -10.81 -16.32 7.69
N TRP A 278 -11.85 -16.24 6.84
CA TRP A 278 -11.72 -16.62 5.43
C TRP A 278 -10.82 -15.65 4.66
N ARG A 279 -10.79 -14.36 5.02
CA ARG A 279 -9.85 -13.39 4.44
C ARG A 279 -8.42 -13.73 4.83
N PHE A 280 -8.17 -14.01 6.10
CA PHE A 280 -6.85 -14.43 6.56
C PHE A 280 -6.39 -15.72 5.88
N ASP A 281 -7.30 -16.71 5.71
CA ASP A 281 -7.03 -17.96 5.00
C ASP A 281 -6.65 -17.69 3.53
N LEU A 282 -7.44 -16.90 2.83
CA LEU A 282 -7.19 -16.54 1.42
C LEU A 282 -5.87 -15.79 1.27
N MET A 283 -5.58 -14.83 2.15
CA MET A 283 -4.34 -14.07 2.11
C MET A 283 -3.12 -14.96 2.36
N THR A 284 -3.15 -15.82 3.38
CA THR A 284 -2.03 -16.73 3.69
C THR A 284 -1.81 -17.76 2.57
N GLU A 285 -2.87 -18.27 1.95
CA GLU A 285 -2.79 -19.15 0.79
C GLU A 285 -2.15 -18.43 -0.41
N ALA A 286 -2.64 -17.26 -0.77
CA ALA A 286 -2.13 -16.49 -1.91
C ALA A 286 -0.64 -16.12 -1.77
N LEU A 287 -0.19 -15.83 -0.53
CA LEU A 287 1.20 -15.49 -0.25
C LEU A 287 2.10 -16.73 -0.02
N GLY A 288 1.54 -17.94 -0.07
CA GLY A 288 2.28 -19.18 0.21
C GLY A 288 2.71 -19.34 1.67
N LEU A 289 1.98 -18.71 2.60
CA LEU A 289 2.25 -18.71 4.04
C LEU A 289 1.43 -19.74 4.81
N ASP A 290 0.70 -20.64 4.13
CA ASP A 290 -0.17 -21.64 4.74
C ASP A 290 0.59 -22.63 5.64
N ARG A 291 1.84 -22.95 5.31
CA ARG A 291 2.72 -23.78 6.15
C ARG A 291 3.32 -23.02 7.33
N GLU A 292 3.34 -21.70 7.26
CA GLU A 292 3.87 -20.78 8.27
C GLU A 292 2.75 -19.93 8.90
N ARG A 293 1.54 -20.45 8.89
CA ARG A 293 0.33 -19.74 9.30
C ARG A 293 0.42 -19.11 10.69
N GLU A 294 1.02 -19.79 11.65
CA GLU A 294 1.23 -19.27 13.01
C GLU A 294 2.19 -18.06 13.00
N ARG A 295 3.22 -18.13 12.18
CA ARG A 295 4.14 -17.03 11.97
C ARG A 295 3.45 -15.84 11.31
N ALA A 296 2.66 -16.07 10.24
CA ALA A 296 1.86 -15.03 9.59
C ALA A 296 0.87 -14.37 10.55
N ARG A 297 0.23 -15.17 11.42
CA ARG A 297 -0.64 -14.67 12.49
C ARG A 297 0.11 -13.79 13.48
N ALA A 298 1.28 -14.22 13.94
CA ALA A 298 2.09 -13.44 14.86
C ALA A 298 2.51 -12.09 14.25
N TRP A 299 2.90 -12.06 12.98
CA TRP A 299 3.21 -10.82 12.27
C TRP A 299 1.99 -9.93 12.08
N THR A 300 0.81 -10.50 11.78
CA THR A 300 -0.44 -9.74 11.70
C THR A 300 -0.81 -9.12 13.06
N LEU A 301 -0.62 -9.84 14.16
CA LEU A 301 -0.76 -9.31 15.53
C LEU A 301 0.27 -8.22 15.83
N GLY A 302 1.48 -8.33 15.27
CA GLY A 302 2.49 -7.27 15.33
C GLY A 302 2.04 -5.98 14.65
N ARG A 303 1.33 -6.08 13.52
CA ARG A 303 0.76 -4.90 12.86
C ARG A 303 -0.38 -4.27 13.70
N LEU A 304 -1.18 -5.08 14.37
CA LEU A 304 -2.19 -4.60 15.35
C LEU A 304 -1.53 -3.92 16.55
N LEU A 305 -0.43 -4.48 17.07
CA LEU A 305 0.38 -3.82 18.10
C LEU A 305 0.81 -2.44 17.65
N GLN A 306 1.37 -2.30 16.46
CA GLN A 306 1.81 -1.02 15.93
C GLN A 306 0.69 0.02 15.87
N ASN A 307 -0.49 -0.37 15.36
CA ASN A 307 -1.64 0.53 15.32
C ASN A 307 -2.09 0.95 16.73
N GLY A 308 -2.05 0.03 17.70
CA GLY A 308 -2.33 0.33 19.11
C GLY A 308 -1.33 1.30 19.72
N LEU A 309 -0.04 1.18 19.40
CA LEU A 309 1.01 2.09 19.83
C LEU A 309 0.77 3.50 19.26
N TRP A 310 0.42 3.61 17.98
CA TRP A 310 0.08 4.89 17.36
C TRP A 310 -1.13 5.54 18.01
N ALA A 311 -2.21 4.79 18.23
CA ALA A 311 -3.40 5.31 18.91
C ALA A 311 -3.06 5.89 20.29
N VAL A 312 -2.26 5.17 21.09
CA VAL A 312 -1.82 5.66 22.40
C VAL A 312 -0.91 6.89 22.28
N SER A 313 0.00 6.91 21.31
CA SER A 313 0.85 8.09 21.04
C SER A 313 0.03 9.33 20.67
N ASP A 314 -1.08 9.14 19.96
CA ASP A 314 -2.03 10.20 19.61
C ASP A 314 -2.94 10.62 20.80
N GLY A 315 -2.76 10.01 21.96
CA GLY A 315 -3.48 10.33 23.20
C GLY A 315 -4.73 9.50 23.44
N GLU A 316 -5.02 8.52 22.59
CA GLU A 316 -6.15 7.62 22.77
C GLU A 316 -5.92 6.67 23.96
N ARG A 317 -6.96 6.35 24.68
CA ARG A 317 -6.94 5.44 25.83
C ARG A 317 -7.72 4.15 25.59
N ARG A 318 -8.17 3.95 24.37
CA ARG A 318 -8.89 2.77 23.89
C ARG A 318 -8.34 2.36 22.53
N LEU A 319 -8.38 1.07 22.25
CA LEU A 319 -8.06 0.55 20.93
C LEU A 319 -9.28 0.67 19.99
N GLU A 320 -9.02 0.72 18.69
CA GLU A 320 -10.09 0.68 17.69
C GLU A 320 -10.89 -0.63 17.79
N PRO A 321 -12.24 -0.57 17.92
CA PRO A 321 -13.07 -1.74 18.16
C PRO A 321 -12.91 -2.88 17.13
N GLU A 322 -12.77 -2.51 15.84
CA GLU A 322 -12.56 -3.47 14.76
C GLU A 322 -11.24 -4.23 14.91
N GLN A 323 -10.19 -3.51 15.30
CA GLN A 323 -8.87 -4.12 15.52
C GLN A 323 -8.84 -5.00 16.76
N VAL A 324 -9.58 -4.63 17.81
CA VAL A 324 -9.79 -5.47 18.99
C VAL A 324 -10.44 -6.79 18.61
N GLU A 325 -11.47 -6.76 17.76
CA GLU A 325 -12.18 -7.96 17.32
C GLU A 325 -11.30 -8.83 16.42
N ILE A 326 -10.55 -8.24 15.48
CA ILE A 326 -9.60 -8.98 14.64
C ILE A 326 -8.56 -9.68 15.52
N ALA A 327 -7.98 -8.98 16.50
CA ALA A 327 -6.99 -9.56 17.40
C ALA A 327 -7.57 -10.75 18.22
N ARG A 328 -8.80 -10.62 18.73
CA ARG A 328 -9.49 -11.72 19.45
C ARG A 328 -9.67 -12.94 18.57
N LEU A 329 -10.15 -12.75 17.34
CA LEU A 329 -10.37 -13.85 16.38
C LEU A 329 -9.06 -14.54 16.00
N LEU A 330 -7.98 -13.77 15.78
CA LEU A 330 -6.66 -14.31 15.47
C LEU A 330 -6.03 -15.03 16.67
N LEU A 331 -6.32 -14.59 17.91
CA LEU A 331 -5.88 -15.27 19.15
C LEU A 331 -6.78 -16.47 19.56
N GLY A 332 -7.82 -16.79 18.79
CA GLY A 332 -8.74 -17.89 19.10
C GLY A 332 -9.67 -17.63 20.27
N ARG A 333 -9.97 -16.35 20.56
CA ARG A 333 -10.82 -15.89 21.67
C ARG A 333 -12.18 -15.37 21.19
N GLY A 334 -12.62 -15.78 19.99
CA GLY A 334 -13.91 -15.43 19.40
C GLY A 334 -15.01 -16.45 19.67
#